data_8f2036e14b3679f6ad368acb35e6a210
#
_entry.id   8f2036e14b3679f6ad368acb35e6a210
#
_cell.length_a   1.000
_cell.length_b   1.000
_cell.length_c   1.000
_cell.angle_alpha   90.00
_cell.angle_beta   90.00
_cell.angle_gamma   90.00
#
_symmetry.space_group_name_H-M   'P 1'
#
loop_
_entity.id
_entity.type
_entity.pdbx_description
1 polymer ?
#
loop_
_entity_poly.entity_id
_entity_poly.type
_entity_poly.pdbx_seq_one_letter_code
_entity_poly.pdbx_strand_id
1 'polypeptide(L)'
;MDYRIGVDIGGTSVKLGVVSEDFAVAEVSRIPTGKHTSAEAIITSIIDGCRKLQEKYNVVSIGIGSAGRVNPKLGVVEIAGNLPFRGEPIAARVAEATGLRVSIDNDANVALIGEAAAGVCKGLSDVVLITIGTGIGGAVMIDGKIYRGYNNRAGEFGHFIIKYDHPVRCECGLYGCFEQFASGTALINMTQKAVYDEPQSILAHLAESGVDGTTAFKAMRSGCETAREVVESYVKLLAVGINSMIMVFQPEVLVLSGGVSAEGEELHELLAPYKIGRAHV
;
A
#
# COMPACT_ATOMS: atom_id res chain seq x y z
N MET A 1 -15.69 -20.35 18.72
CA MET A 1 -14.49 -19.79 18.06
C MET A 1 -14.72 -18.31 17.89
N ASP A 2 -13.80 -17.51 18.35
CA ASP A 2 -13.89 -16.06 18.27
C ASP A 2 -13.30 -15.58 16.93
N TYR A 3 -13.93 -14.57 16.36
CA TYR A 3 -13.52 -13.97 15.11
C TYR A 3 -13.26 -12.47 15.29
N ARG A 4 -12.53 -11.91 14.36
CA ARG A 4 -12.29 -10.47 14.26
C ARG A 4 -12.64 -10.00 12.85
N ILE A 5 -13.17 -8.80 12.72
CA ILE A 5 -13.38 -8.18 11.41
C ILE A 5 -12.19 -7.27 11.09
N GLY A 6 -11.58 -7.47 9.94
CA GLY A 6 -10.65 -6.52 9.31
C GLY A 6 -11.39 -5.69 8.27
N VAL A 7 -11.20 -4.38 8.31
CA VAL A 7 -11.75 -3.44 7.33
C VAL A 7 -10.61 -2.69 6.65
N ASP A 8 -10.52 -2.75 5.33
CA ASP A 8 -9.56 -2.00 4.51
C ASP A 8 -10.33 -0.95 3.71
N ILE A 9 -10.11 0.33 4.05
CA ILE A 9 -10.78 1.48 3.40
C ILE A 9 -9.86 2.04 2.33
N GLY A 10 -10.03 1.58 1.10
CA GLY A 10 -9.31 2.08 -0.07
C GLY A 10 -10.14 3.07 -0.90
N GLY A 11 -9.46 3.82 -1.78
CA GLY A 11 -10.09 4.84 -2.63
C GLY A 11 -11.14 4.31 -3.62
N THR A 12 -11.12 3.02 -3.97
CA THR A 12 -12.04 2.40 -4.93
C THR A 12 -13.02 1.42 -4.30
N SER A 13 -12.68 0.87 -3.16
CA SER A 13 -13.54 -0.08 -2.43
C SER A 13 -13.14 -0.19 -0.97
N VAL A 14 -14.11 -0.52 -0.13
CA VAL A 14 -13.89 -1.04 1.22
C VAL A 14 -13.95 -2.57 1.15
N LYS A 15 -12.95 -3.22 1.74
CA LYS A 15 -12.94 -4.67 1.92
C LYS A 15 -13.20 -4.99 3.37
N LEU A 16 -14.04 -5.99 3.64
CA LEU A 16 -14.26 -6.54 4.97
C LEU A 16 -13.86 -8.01 4.95
N GLY A 17 -13.06 -8.41 5.92
CA GLY A 17 -12.63 -9.80 6.10
C GLY A 17 -12.96 -10.28 7.49
N VAL A 18 -13.43 -11.52 7.63
CA VAL A 18 -13.57 -12.20 8.91
C VAL A 18 -12.38 -13.11 9.12
N VAL A 19 -11.69 -12.92 10.23
CA VAL A 19 -10.44 -13.62 10.56
C VAL A 19 -10.60 -14.35 11.89
N SER A 20 -10.24 -15.62 11.92
CA SER A 20 -10.24 -16.46 13.13
C SER A 20 -9.03 -16.16 14.04
N GLU A 21 -8.98 -16.78 15.20
CA GLU A 21 -7.88 -16.60 16.18
C GLU A 21 -6.53 -17.10 15.64
N ASP A 22 -6.54 -18.08 14.76
CA ASP A 22 -5.35 -18.64 14.08
C ASP A 22 -5.03 -17.92 12.77
N PHE A 23 -5.61 -16.74 12.56
CA PHE A 23 -5.43 -15.87 11.38
C PHE A 23 -5.95 -16.44 10.06
N ALA A 24 -6.77 -17.49 10.07
CA ALA A 24 -7.43 -17.95 8.85
C ALA A 24 -8.55 -17.01 8.44
N VAL A 25 -8.61 -16.66 7.15
CA VAL A 25 -9.67 -15.82 6.58
C VAL A 25 -10.89 -16.68 6.28
N ALA A 26 -11.99 -16.45 6.99
CA ALA A 26 -13.22 -17.20 6.86
C ALA A 26 -14.16 -16.65 5.78
N GLU A 27 -14.26 -15.33 5.66
CA GLU A 27 -15.11 -14.65 4.65
C GLU A 27 -14.47 -13.33 4.23
N VAL A 28 -14.60 -12.96 2.96
CA VAL A 28 -14.24 -11.65 2.44
C VAL A 28 -15.40 -11.08 1.66
N SER A 29 -15.73 -9.82 1.91
CA SER A 29 -16.68 -9.04 1.13
C SER A 29 -16.09 -7.71 0.67
N ARG A 30 -16.64 -7.15 -0.40
CA ARG A 30 -16.19 -5.88 -0.96
C ARG A 30 -17.36 -4.96 -1.22
N ILE A 31 -17.22 -3.70 -0.81
CA ILE A 31 -18.19 -2.64 -1.01
C ILE A 31 -17.54 -1.58 -1.91
N PRO A 32 -18.07 -1.26 -3.10
CA PRO A 32 -17.52 -0.21 -3.95
C PRO A 32 -17.59 1.16 -3.27
N THR A 33 -16.51 1.93 -3.33
CA THR A 33 -16.49 3.36 -2.99
C THR A 33 -16.45 4.15 -4.30
N GLY A 34 -17.55 4.79 -4.68
CA GLY A 34 -17.60 5.63 -5.87
C GLY A 34 -16.91 6.98 -5.65
N LYS A 35 -16.38 7.61 -6.72
CA LYS A 35 -15.73 8.94 -6.66
C LYS A 35 -16.59 10.06 -6.04
N HIS A 36 -17.90 9.87 -5.96
CA HIS A 36 -18.88 10.81 -5.41
C HIS A 36 -19.54 10.30 -4.12
N THR A 37 -19.04 9.22 -3.53
CA THR A 37 -19.59 8.68 -2.29
C THR A 37 -19.18 9.57 -1.12
N SER A 38 -20.15 9.98 -0.31
CA SER A 38 -19.88 10.81 0.88
C SER A 38 -19.21 10.00 1.99
N ALA A 39 -18.51 10.68 2.90
CA ALA A 39 -17.95 10.05 4.10
C ALA A 39 -19.02 9.30 4.89
N GLU A 40 -20.19 9.89 5.03
CA GLU A 40 -21.34 9.27 5.72
C GLU A 40 -21.77 7.97 5.07
N ALA A 41 -21.90 7.94 3.75
CA ALA A 41 -22.30 6.72 3.03
C ALA A 41 -21.26 5.60 3.16
N ILE A 42 -19.96 5.93 3.15
CA ILE A 42 -18.89 4.96 3.34
C ILE A 42 -18.98 4.37 4.76
N ILE A 43 -19.08 5.21 5.79
CA ILE A 43 -19.14 4.76 7.19
C ILE A 43 -20.40 3.91 7.43
N THR A 44 -21.56 4.33 6.91
CA THR A 44 -22.80 3.54 6.99
C THR A 44 -22.63 2.17 6.35
N SER A 45 -22.01 2.11 5.16
CA SER A 45 -21.76 0.83 4.48
C SER A 45 -20.82 -0.08 5.26
N ILE A 46 -19.81 0.47 5.94
CA ILE A 46 -18.93 -0.29 6.83
C ILE A 46 -19.71 -0.85 8.01
N ILE A 47 -20.54 -0.02 8.67
CA ILE A 47 -21.38 -0.44 9.80
C ILE A 47 -22.32 -1.57 9.39
N ASP A 48 -23.03 -1.41 8.27
CA ASP A 48 -23.96 -2.42 7.77
C ASP A 48 -23.24 -3.73 7.41
N GLY A 49 -22.05 -3.62 6.80
CA GLY A 49 -21.22 -4.78 6.52
C GLY A 49 -20.78 -5.52 7.79
N CYS A 50 -20.30 -4.76 8.79
CA CYS A 50 -19.89 -5.34 10.08
C CYS A 50 -21.06 -6.02 10.80
N ARG A 51 -22.25 -5.42 10.84
CA ARG A 51 -23.46 -5.99 11.46
C ARG A 51 -23.87 -7.31 10.78
N LYS A 52 -23.88 -7.36 9.46
CA LYS A 52 -24.16 -8.60 8.71
C LYS A 52 -23.18 -9.73 9.04
N LEU A 53 -21.92 -9.40 9.28
CA LEU A 53 -20.92 -10.38 9.65
C LEU A 53 -21.09 -10.83 11.13
N GLN A 54 -21.52 -9.93 12.03
CA GLN A 54 -21.87 -10.28 13.43
C GLN A 54 -23.08 -11.22 13.53
N GLU A 55 -23.99 -11.22 12.56
CA GLU A 55 -25.12 -12.18 12.51
C GLU A 55 -24.65 -13.61 12.24
N LYS A 56 -23.51 -13.77 11.54
CA LYS A 56 -22.98 -15.08 11.13
C LYS A 56 -21.88 -15.61 12.04
N TYR A 57 -21.09 -14.70 12.66
CA TYR A 57 -19.85 -15.01 13.36
C TYR A 57 -19.87 -14.40 14.76
N ASN A 58 -19.27 -15.10 15.73
CA ASN A 58 -19.02 -14.53 17.06
C ASN A 58 -17.84 -13.55 16.99
N VAL A 59 -18.11 -12.31 16.56
CA VAL A 59 -17.10 -11.27 16.37
C VAL A 59 -16.81 -10.58 17.70
N VAL A 60 -15.54 -10.51 18.09
CA VAL A 60 -15.10 -9.91 19.37
C VAL A 60 -14.43 -8.54 19.21
N SER A 61 -13.96 -8.19 18.02
CA SER A 61 -13.36 -6.87 17.75
C SER A 61 -13.29 -6.55 16.26
N ILE A 62 -13.05 -5.28 15.94
CA ILE A 62 -12.91 -4.77 14.58
C ILE A 62 -11.59 -4.00 14.48
N GLY A 63 -10.77 -4.32 13.46
CA GLY A 63 -9.58 -3.55 13.06
C GLY A 63 -9.81 -2.86 11.73
N ILE A 64 -9.49 -1.56 11.64
CA ILE A 64 -9.68 -0.77 10.42
C ILE A 64 -8.33 -0.25 9.92
N GLY A 65 -8.02 -0.50 8.66
CA GLY A 65 -6.96 0.18 7.90
C GLY A 65 -7.58 1.23 6.99
N SER A 66 -7.04 2.43 6.96
CA SER A 66 -7.52 3.49 6.07
C SER A 66 -6.37 4.19 5.38
N ALA A 67 -6.53 4.43 4.08
CA ALA A 67 -5.66 5.35 3.37
C ALA A 67 -5.73 6.74 3.98
N GLY A 68 -4.60 7.46 3.92
CA GLY A 68 -4.48 8.82 4.43
C GLY A 68 -3.92 8.93 5.85
N ARG A 69 -4.03 10.13 6.41
CA ARG A 69 -3.51 10.43 7.75
C ARG A 69 -4.50 10.00 8.81
N VAL A 70 -4.14 9.01 9.59
CA VAL A 70 -4.94 8.44 10.66
C VAL A 70 -4.34 8.81 12.02
N ASN A 71 -5.20 9.18 12.97
CA ASN A 71 -4.85 9.32 14.36
C ASN A 71 -5.42 8.12 15.14
N PRO A 72 -4.62 7.08 15.41
CA PRO A 72 -5.13 5.86 16.02
C PRO A 72 -5.53 6.05 17.48
N LYS A 73 -4.98 7.05 18.18
CA LYS A 73 -5.34 7.36 19.58
C LYS A 73 -6.74 7.96 19.67
N LEU A 74 -7.10 8.81 18.72
CA LEU A 74 -8.41 9.45 18.65
C LEU A 74 -9.43 8.63 17.83
N GLY A 75 -8.99 7.62 17.10
CA GLY A 75 -9.86 6.83 16.24
C GLY A 75 -10.37 7.56 15.00
N VAL A 76 -9.59 8.53 14.49
CA VAL A 76 -10.00 9.50 13.48
C VAL A 76 -9.16 9.40 12.21
N VAL A 77 -9.79 9.46 11.04
CA VAL A 77 -9.11 9.78 9.79
C VAL A 77 -9.08 11.29 9.62
N GLU A 78 -7.92 11.90 9.85
CA GLU A 78 -7.77 13.36 9.83
C GLU A 78 -7.91 13.93 8.42
N ILE A 79 -7.31 13.26 7.44
CA ILE A 79 -7.41 13.61 6.02
C ILE A 79 -7.03 12.41 5.15
N ALA A 80 -7.73 12.22 4.05
CA ALA A 80 -7.37 11.26 3.02
C ALA A 80 -7.45 11.91 1.63
N GLY A 81 -6.44 11.68 0.77
CA GLY A 81 -6.39 12.27 -0.57
C GLY A 81 -7.50 11.75 -1.49
N ASN A 82 -7.69 10.44 -1.50
CA ASN A 82 -8.60 9.73 -2.40
C ASN A 82 -9.95 9.34 -1.76
N LEU A 83 -10.23 9.83 -0.55
CA LEU A 83 -11.45 9.56 0.22
C LEU A 83 -12.01 10.87 0.77
N PRO A 84 -13.33 10.97 0.97
CA PRO A 84 -13.98 12.22 1.42
C PRO A 84 -13.84 12.46 2.93
N PHE A 85 -12.81 11.90 3.57
CA PHE A 85 -12.61 12.02 5.01
C PHE A 85 -11.86 13.28 5.40
N ARG A 86 -12.39 13.99 6.39
CA ARG A 86 -11.86 15.23 6.94
C ARG A 86 -12.19 15.33 8.45
N GLY A 87 -11.47 14.56 9.27
CA GLY A 87 -11.69 14.54 10.70
C GLY A 87 -12.80 13.57 11.17
N GLU A 88 -13.13 12.56 10.37
CA GLU A 88 -14.19 11.61 10.72
C GLU A 88 -13.77 10.67 11.84
N PRO A 89 -14.57 10.57 12.93
CA PRO A 89 -14.32 9.67 14.06
C PRO A 89 -14.83 8.25 13.76
N ILE A 90 -14.23 7.61 12.76
CA ILE A 90 -14.71 6.33 12.20
C ILE A 90 -14.75 5.25 13.27
N ALA A 91 -13.68 5.13 14.08
CA ALA A 91 -13.62 4.07 15.10
C ALA A 91 -14.74 4.19 16.13
N ALA A 92 -15.03 5.40 16.63
CA ALA A 92 -16.09 5.63 17.60
C ALA A 92 -17.49 5.32 17.01
N ARG A 93 -17.74 5.75 15.77
CA ARG A 93 -19.01 5.53 15.08
C ARG A 93 -19.29 4.04 14.84
N VAL A 94 -18.25 3.30 14.38
CA VAL A 94 -18.38 1.86 14.18
C VAL A 94 -18.54 1.13 15.52
N ALA A 95 -17.80 1.53 16.56
CA ALA A 95 -17.92 0.94 17.89
C ALA A 95 -19.31 1.14 18.50
N GLU A 96 -19.87 2.36 18.42
CA GLU A 96 -21.23 2.67 18.88
C GLU A 96 -22.28 1.81 18.16
N ALA A 97 -22.14 1.67 16.85
CA ALA A 97 -23.11 0.96 16.02
C ALA A 97 -23.06 -0.57 16.17
N THR A 98 -21.89 -1.14 16.50
CA THR A 98 -21.66 -2.59 16.57
C THR A 98 -21.58 -3.13 17.98
N GLY A 99 -21.36 -2.27 18.98
CA GLY A 99 -21.12 -2.66 20.38
C GLY A 99 -19.74 -3.29 20.60
N LEU A 100 -18.84 -3.26 19.62
CA LEU A 100 -17.54 -3.91 19.69
C LEU A 100 -16.39 -2.92 19.91
N ARG A 101 -15.26 -3.42 20.40
CA ARG A 101 -14.01 -2.68 20.41
C ARG A 101 -13.52 -2.49 18.96
N VAL A 102 -13.24 -1.25 18.58
CA VAL A 102 -12.73 -0.87 17.27
C VAL A 102 -11.38 -0.18 17.40
N SER A 103 -10.43 -0.59 16.56
CA SER A 103 -9.13 0.08 16.39
C SER A 103 -8.97 0.52 14.94
N ILE A 104 -8.29 1.64 14.72
CA ILE A 104 -8.01 2.14 13.36
C ILE A 104 -6.56 2.58 13.27
N ASP A 105 -5.93 2.35 12.11
CA ASP A 105 -4.60 2.86 11.78
C ASP A 105 -4.50 3.15 10.27
N ASN A 106 -3.36 3.69 9.84
CA ASN A 106 -3.04 3.82 8.43
C ASN A 106 -2.93 2.42 7.77
N ASP A 107 -3.32 2.33 6.49
CA ASP A 107 -3.36 1.09 5.71
C ASP A 107 -2.00 0.35 5.65
N ALA A 108 -0.89 1.06 5.43
CA ALA A 108 0.44 0.45 5.42
C ALA A 108 0.85 -0.04 6.82
N ASN A 109 0.51 0.69 7.89
CA ASN A 109 0.74 0.24 9.26
C ASN A 109 -0.03 -1.05 9.57
N VAL A 110 -1.29 -1.12 9.15
CA VAL A 110 -2.13 -2.33 9.36
C VAL A 110 -1.60 -3.49 8.54
N ALA A 111 -1.11 -3.25 7.31
CA ALA A 111 -0.48 -4.28 6.50
C ALA A 111 0.76 -4.85 7.22
N LEU A 112 1.65 -4.00 7.74
CA LEU A 112 2.83 -4.45 8.48
C LEU A 112 2.46 -5.21 9.78
N ILE A 113 1.42 -4.76 10.51
CA ILE A 113 0.90 -5.50 11.67
C ILE A 113 0.45 -6.90 11.25
N GLY A 114 -0.24 -7.02 10.12
CA GLY A 114 -0.67 -8.31 9.58
C GLY A 114 0.50 -9.22 9.23
N GLU A 115 1.51 -8.69 8.54
CA GLU A 115 2.73 -9.43 8.18
C GLU A 115 3.51 -9.89 9.43
N ALA A 116 3.57 -9.07 10.47
CA ALA A 116 4.23 -9.42 11.73
C ALA A 116 3.43 -10.47 12.55
N ALA A 117 2.11 -10.45 12.44
CA ALA A 117 1.25 -11.39 13.17
C ALA A 117 1.18 -12.77 12.51
N ALA A 118 1.05 -12.84 11.19
CA ALA A 118 0.73 -14.06 10.46
C ALA A 118 1.47 -14.23 9.12
N GLY A 119 2.20 -13.23 8.66
CA GLY A 119 2.88 -13.22 7.37
C GLY A 119 4.39 -13.45 7.45
N VAL A 120 5.10 -12.88 6.48
CA VAL A 120 6.54 -13.07 6.27
C VAL A 120 7.41 -12.43 7.35
N CYS A 121 6.85 -11.49 8.14
CA CYS A 121 7.57 -10.80 9.22
C CYS A 121 7.36 -11.43 10.59
N LYS A 122 6.74 -12.61 10.66
CA LYS A 122 6.46 -13.27 11.95
C LYS A 122 7.76 -13.56 12.72
N GLY A 123 7.84 -13.03 13.94
CA GLY A 123 9.00 -13.19 14.83
C GLY A 123 10.10 -12.16 14.63
N LEU A 124 9.96 -11.24 13.68
CA LEU A 124 10.88 -10.10 13.47
C LEU A 124 10.44 -8.89 14.28
N SER A 125 11.42 -8.05 14.65
CA SER A 125 11.22 -6.87 15.49
C SER A 125 11.46 -5.55 14.76
N ASP A 126 12.38 -5.54 13.80
CA ASP A 126 12.78 -4.34 13.07
C ASP A 126 12.53 -4.53 11.57
N VAL A 127 11.42 -4.00 11.12
CA VAL A 127 10.90 -4.22 9.75
C VAL A 127 10.53 -2.90 9.10
N VAL A 128 10.90 -2.75 7.85
CA VAL A 128 10.38 -1.71 6.95
C VAL A 128 9.48 -2.38 5.91
N LEU A 129 8.27 -1.86 5.73
CA LEU A 129 7.36 -2.26 4.66
C LEU A 129 7.17 -1.09 3.71
N ILE A 130 7.31 -1.36 2.41
CA ILE A 130 7.00 -0.42 1.33
C ILE A 130 5.86 -1.01 0.50
N THR A 131 4.76 -0.28 0.38
CA THR A 131 3.65 -0.67 -0.50
C THR A 131 3.74 0.06 -1.83
N ILE A 132 3.80 -0.67 -2.94
CA ILE A 132 3.94 -0.14 -4.30
C ILE A 132 2.64 -0.40 -5.07
N GLY A 133 1.75 0.59 -5.02
CA GLY A 133 0.46 0.58 -5.70
C GLY A 133 0.32 1.79 -6.62
N THR A 134 -0.84 2.43 -6.65
CA THR A 134 -1.06 3.72 -7.34
C THR A 134 -0.03 4.76 -6.87
N GLY A 135 0.26 4.78 -5.57
CA GLY A 135 1.34 5.56 -4.96
C GLY A 135 2.35 4.65 -4.26
N ILE A 136 3.16 5.25 -3.39
CA ILE A 136 4.06 4.56 -2.46
C ILE A 136 3.67 4.89 -1.04
N GLY A 137 3.23 3.88 -0.30
CA GLY A 137 3.08 3.94 1.14
C GLY A 137 4.21 3.23 1.87
N GLY A 138 4.25 3.36 3.19
CA GLY A 138 5.21 2.64 3.98
C GLY A 138 4.86 2.57 5.46
N ALA A 139 5.47 1.62 6.13
CA ALA A 139 5.37 1.43 7.56
C ALA A 139 6.71 0.98 8.14
N VAL A 140 6.93 1.29 9.40
CA VAL A 140 8.15 0.93 10.14
C VAL A 140 7.75 0.25 11.44
N MET A 141 8.37 -0.87 11.73
CA MET A 141 8.33 -1.52 13.03
C MET A 141 9.73 -1.46 13.65
N ILE A 142 9.82 -1.03 14.90
CA ILE A 142 11.05 -0.96 15.70
C ILE A 142 10.74 -1.61 17.05
N ASP A 143 11.61 -2.50 17.52
CA ASP A 143 11.41 -3.27 18.76
C ASP A 143 10.00 -3.93 18.82
N GLY A 144 9.51 -4.47 17.73
CA GLY A 144 8.20 -5.12 17.62
C GLY A 144 7.00 -4.17 17.69
N LYS A 145 7.22 -2.84 17.54
CA LYS A 145 6.17 -1.83 17.63
C LYS A 145 6.14 -0.93 16.40
N ILE A 146 4.95 -0.67 15.89
CA ILE A 146 4.79 0.28 14.78
C ILE A 146 5.26 1.67 15.21
N TYR A 147 6.23 2.20 14.46
CA TYR A 147 6.73 3.55 14.64
C TYR A 147 5.87 4.54 13.86
N ARG A 148 5.10 5.35 14.57
CA ARG A 148 4.16 6.32 13.97
C ARG A 148 4.70 7.75 13.95
N GLY A 149 5.86 7.98 14.58
CA GLY A 149 6.39 9.34 14.77
C GLY A 149 5.55 10.17 15.74
N TYR A 150 5.94 11.42 15.93
CA TYR A 150 5.29 12.33 16.87
C TYR A 150 3.81 12.64 16.49
N ASN A 151 3.55 12.80 15.19
CA ASN A 151 2.27 13.25 14.64
C ASN A 151 1.58 12.19 13.76
N ASN A 152 1.88 10.91 13.97
CA ASN A 152 1.32 9.76 13.22
C ASN A 152 1.60 9.81 11.71
N ARG A 153 2.74 10.36 11.29
CA ARG A 153 3.15 10.51 9.88
C ARG A 153 4.46 9.81 9.52
N ALA A 154 5.02 9.01 10.40
CA ALA A 154 6.16 8.18 10.04
C ALA A 154 5.73 7.16 8.98
N GLY A 155 6.63 6.83 8.06
CA GLY A 155 6.33 5.91 6.98
C GLY A 155 5.84 6.56 5.67
N GLU A 156 5.71 7.89 5.60
CA GLU A 156 5.37 8.62 4.37
C GLU A 156 6.52 8.61 3.34
N PHE A 157 7.02 7.40 3.02
CA PHE A 157 8.22 7.19 2.21
C PHE A 157 8.08 7.68 0.78
N GLY A 158 6.87 7.63 0.23
CA GLY A 158 6.60 8.14 -1.11
C GLY A 158 6.96 9.61 -1.29
N HIS A 159 7.05 10.38 -0.20
CA HIS A 159 7.24 11.83 -0.25
C HIS A 159 8.66 12.31 0.03
N PHE A 160 9.62 11.44 0.29
CA PHE A 160 11.00 11.92 0.32
C PHE A 160 11.58 12.09 -1.09
N ILE A 161 12.50 13.05 -1.23
CA ILE A 161 12.98 13.52 -2.53
C ILE A 161 14.13 12.63 -2.99
N ILE A 162 13.97 11.98 -4.16
CA ILE A 162 15.02 11.18 -4.81
C ILE A 162 15.61 11.86 -6.05
N LYS A 163 14.93 12.87 -6.60
CA LYS A 163 15.38 13.66 -7.74
C LYS A 163 15.13 15.14 -7.52
N TYR A 164 16.13 15.85 -7.04
CA TYR A 164 16.01 17.24 -6.61
C TYR A 164 15.62 18.22 -7.74
N ASP A 165 16.17 18.06 -8.92
CA ASP A 165 16.07 18.98 -10.06
C ASP A 165 15.00 18.59 -11.10
N HIS A 166 14.11 17.66 -10.75
CA HIS A 166 13.09 17.16 -11.66
C HIS A 166 11.79 17.95 -11.56
N PRO A 167 11.15 18.37 -12.69
CA PRO A 167 9.98 19.23 -12.68
C PRO A 167 8.66 18.54 -12.30
N VAL A 168 8.65 17.24 -12.06
CA VAL A 168 7.42 16.51 -11.68
C VAL A 168 7.00 16.92 -10.27
N ARG A 169 5.86 17.60 -10.18
CA ARG A 169 5.25 18.02 -8.92
C ARG A 169 4.43 16.91 -8.32
N CYS A 170 4.65 16.61 -7.06
CA CYS A 170 3.86 15.69 -6.28
C CYS A 170 2.59 16.37 -5.72
N GLU A 171 1.54 15.60 -5.46
CA GLU A 171 0.31 16.10 -4.79
C GLU A 171 0.58 16.67 -3.40
N CYS A 172 1.66 16.25 -2.72
CA CYS A 172 2.10 16.85 -1.45
C CYS A 172 2.64 18.28 -1.59
N GLY A 173 2.79 18.78 -2.82
CA GLY A 173 3.29 20.12 -3.15
C GLY A 173 4.78 20.20 -3.39
N LEU A 174 5.56 19.16 -3.09
CA LEU A 174 7.01 19.08 -3.33
C LEU A 174 7.31 18.59 -4.74
N TYR A 175 8.58 18.65 -5.12
CA TYR A 175 9.10 18.13 -6.39
C TYR A 175 10.08 16.99 -6.13
N GLY A 176 10.14 16.02 -7.05
CA GLY A 176 11.11 14.95 -6.98
C GLY A 176 10.81 13.85 -5.96
N CYS A 177 9.59 13.74 -5.47
CA CYS A 177 9.16 12.70 -4.53
C CYS A 177 9.34 11.29 -5.11
N PHE A 178 9.76 10.34 -4.28
CA PHE A 178 9.98 8.94 -4.64
C PHE A 178 8.78 8.30 -5.35
N GLU A 179 7.58 8.56 -4.88
CA GLU A 179 6.34 8.07 -5.47
C GLU A 179 6.19 8.41 -6.96
N GLN A 180 6.64 9.62 -7.37
CA GLN A 180 6.53 10.08 -8.76
C GLN A 180 7.42 9.31 -9.73
N PHE A 181 8.36 8.52 -9.22
CA PHE A 181 9.35 7.79 -10.02
C PHE A 181 9.31 6.28 -9.84
N ALA A 182 8.77 5.78 -8.73
CA ALA A 182 8.85 4.36 -8.38
C ALA A 182 7.51 3.75 -7.92
N SER A 183 6.38 4.46 -8.08
CA SER A 183 5.06 3.87 -7.88
C SER A 183 4.62 3.04 -9.10
N GLY A 184 3.54 2.27 -8.96
CA GLY A 184 2.89 1.59 -10.07
C GLY A 184 2.38 2.58 -11.14
N THR A 185 1.88 3.77 -10.71
CA THR A 185 1.52 4.84 -11.65
C THR A 185 2.74 5.37 -12.41
N ALA A 186 3.90 5.51 -11.74
CA ALA A 186 5.13 5.91 -12.39
C ALA A 186 5.56 4.88 -13.47
N LEU A 187 5.48 3.59 -13.15
CA LEU A 187 5.77 2.52 -14.12
C LEU A 187 4.83 2.58 -15.33
N ILE A 188 3.52 2.77 -15.10
CA ILE A 188 2.54 2.94 -16.19
C ILE A 188 2.90 4.13 -17.08
N ASN A 189 3.23 5.29 -16.48
CA ASN A 189 3.59 6.50 -17.23
C ASN A 189 4.89 6.30 -18.04
N MET A 190 5.90 5.65 -17.48
CA MET A 190 7.14 5.31 -18.20
C MET A 190 6.85 4.38 -19.37
N THR A 191 5.98 3.38 -19.15
CA THR A 191 5.56 2.43 -20.19
C THR A 191 4.81 3.15 -21.32
N GLN A 192 3.85 4.01 -21.00
CA GLN A 192 3.09 4.80 -21.98
C GLN A 192 4.00 5.71 -22.82
N LYS A 193 4.99 6.34 -22.16
CA LYS A 193 5.99 7.15 -22.86
C LYS A 193 6.79 6.30 -23.85
N ALA A 194 7.28 5.14 -23.43
CA ALA A 194 8.05 4.25 -24.29
C ALA A 194 7.21 3.70 -25.47
N VAL A 195 5.92 3.42 -25.25
CA VAL A 195 4.98 3.06 -26.33
C VAL A 195 4.85 4.18 -27.36
N TYR A 196 4.76 5.43 -26.89
CA TYR A 196 4.69 6.59 -27.77
C TYR A 196 5.98 6.81 -28.57
N ASP A 197 7.13 6.67 -27.92
CA ASP A 197 8.44 6.87 -28.54
C ASP A 197 8.78 5.74 -29.54
N GLU A 198 8.32 4.49 -29.29
CA GLU A 198 8.63 3.29 -30.07
C GLU A 198 7.34 2.54 -30.49
N PRO A 199 6.51 3.11 -31.40
CA PRO A 199 5.18 2.58 -31.71
C PRO A 199 5.18 1.24 -32.47
N GLN A 200 6.35 0.78 -32.95
CA GLN A 200 6.51 -0.51 -33.63
C GLN A 200 7.10 -1.60 -32.72
N SER A 201 7.33 -1.29 -31.44
CA SER A 201 7.89 -2.24 -30.48
C SER A 201 6.88 -3.31 -30.08
N ILE A 202 7.37 -4.46 -29.56
CA ILE A 202 6.54 -5.48 -28.93
C ILE A 202 5.75 -4.87 -27.76
N LEU A 203 6.36 -3.92 -27.04
CA LEU A 203 5.71 -3.19 -25.97
C LEU A 203 4.47 -2.44 -26.45
N ALA A 204 4.55 -1.73 -27.56
CA ALA A 204 3.42 -1.01 -28.15
C ALA A 204 2.29 -1.97 -28.56
N HIS A 205 2.62 -3.12 -29.10
CA HIS A 205 1.65 -4.14 -29.48
C HIS A 205 0.90 -4.72 -28.27
N LEU A 206 1.60 -5.02 -27.19
CA LEU A 206 0.98 -5.49 -25.94
C LEU A 206 0.17 -4.40 -25.23
N ALA A 207 0.45 -3.13 -25.51
CA ALA A 207 -0.24 -1.97 -24.93
C ALA A 207 -1.57 -1.61 -25.66
N GLU A 208 -1.90 -2.23 -26.80
CA GLU A 208 -3.13 -1.95 -27.56
C GLU A 208 -4.42 -2.14 -26.73
N SER A 209 -4.42 -3.07 -25.78
CA SER A 209 -5.53 -3.30 -24.84
C SER A 209 -5.51 -2.38 -23.62
N GLY A 210 -4.55 -1.47 -23.53
CA GLY A 210 -4.28 -0.59 -22.39
C GLY A 210 -2.98 -0.92 -21.69
N VAL A 211 -2.44 0.09 -21.00
CA VAL A 211 -1.21 -0.05 -20.19
C VAL A 211 -1.57 -0.19 -18.72
N ASP A 212 -1.07 -1.22 -18.08
CA ASP A 212 -1.16 -1.46 -16.65
C ASP A 212 0.23 -1.67 -16.01
N GLY A 213 0.28 -1.90 -14.68
CA GLY A 213 1.53 -2.11 -13.95
C GLY A 213 2.30 -3.38 -14.35
N THR A 214 1.72 -4.28 -15.14
CA THR A 214 2.35 -5.53 -15.59
C THR A 214 2.82 -5.49 -17.04
N THR A 215 2.37 -4.49 -17.83
CA THR A 215 2.59 -4.43 -19.28
C THR A 215 4.06 -4.43 -19.66
N ALA A 216 4.90 -3.60 -19.00
CA ALA A 216 6.33 -3.54 -19.27
C ALA A 216 7.04 -4.86 -18.93
N PHE A 217 6.74 -5.48 -17.79
CA PHE A 217 7.32 -6.77 -17.40
C PHE A 217 6.93 -7.89 -18.37
N LYS A 218 5.67 -7.95 -18.80
CA LYS A 218 5.22 -8.93 -19.82
C LYS A 218 5.97 -8.75 -21.14
N ALA A 219 6.12 -7.52 -21.61
CA ALA A 219 6.86 -7.24 -22.84
C ALA A 219 8.36 -7.57 -22.72
N MET A 220 8.97 -7.28 -21.56
CA MET A 220 10.36 -7.64 -21.28
C MET A 220 10.56 -9.17 -21.34
N ARG A 221 9.68 -9.95 -20.71
CA ARG A 221 9.67 -11.42 -20.78
C ARG A 221 9.49 -11.95 -22.22
N SER A 222 8.85 -11.16 -23.08
CA SER A 222 8.71 -11.48 -24.52
C SER A 222 9.92 -11.05 -25.37
N GLY A 223 11.02 -10.60 -24.74
CA GLY A 223 12.24 -10.20 -25.41
C GLY A 223 12.24 -8.78 -25.97
N CYS A 224 11.33 -7.90 -25.52
CA CYS A 224 11.27 -6.50 -25.96
C CYS A 224 12.36 -5.67 -25.26
N GLU A 225 13.30 -5.13 -26.04
CA GLU A 225 14.40 -4.30 -25.52
C GLU A 225 13.88 -2.98 -24.95
N THR A 226 12.96 -2.31 -25.64
CA THR A 226 12.29 -1.09 -25.15
C THR A 226 11.66 -1.29 -23.77
N ALA A 227 11.00 -2.43 -23.56
CA ALA A 227 10.41 -2.75 -22.27
C ALA A 227 11.47 -3.05 -21.20
N ARG A 228 12.57 -3.70 -21.59
CA ARG A 228 13.71 -3.93 -20.70
C ARG A 228 14.28 -2.61 -20.18
N GLU A 229 14.50 -1.64 -21.05
CA GLU A 229 14.98 -0.31 -20.67
C GLU A 229 14.02 0.41 -19.70
N VAL A 230 12.71 0.29 -19.92
CA VAL A 230 11.69 0.83 -19.00
C VAL A 230 11.81 0.19 -17.63
N VAL A 231 11.82 -1.14 -17.56
CA VAL A 231 11.88 -1.88 -16.29
C VAL A 231 13.18 -1.62 -15.56
N GLU A 232 14.33 -1.65 -16.24
CA GLU A 232 15.63 -1.34 -15.62
C GLU A 232 15.68 0.10 -15.07
N SER A 233 15.17 1.07 -15.81
CA SER A 233 15.11 2.45 -15.35
C SER A 233 14.23 2.60 -14.12
N TYR A 234 13.08 1.93 -14.11
CA TYR A 234 12.17 1.89 -12.98
C TYR A 234 12.81 1.26 -11.75
N VAL A 235 13.42 0.09 -11.90
CA VAL A 235 14.09 -0.65 -10.82
C VAL A 235 15.24 0.15 -10.21
N LYS A 236 16.04 0.86 -11.02
CA LYS A 236 17.08 1.77 -10.52
C LYS A 236 16.52 2.85 -9.60
N LEU A 237 15.40 3.46 -9.98
CA LEU A 237 14.74 4.49 -9.16
C LEU A 237 14.11 3.90 -7.89
N LEU A 238 13.52 2.71 -7.99
CA LEU A 238 13.00 1.98 -6.84
C LEU A 238 14.12 1.64 -5.85
N ALA A 239 15.27 1.18 -6.34
CA ALA A 239 16.44 0.86 -5.53
C ALA A 239 17.00 2.07 -4.76
N VAL A 240 16.90 3.30 -5.30
CA VAL A 240 17.30 4.52 -4.57
C VAL A 240 16.49 4.66 -3.29
N GLY A 241 15.18 4.47 -3.37
CA GLY A 241 14.31 4.54 -2.20
C GLY A 241 14.58 3.42 -1.21
N ILE A 242 14.64 2.18 -1.69
CA ILE A 242 14.94 1.00 -0.86
C ILE A 242 16.24 1.19 -0.09
N ASN A 243 17.32 1.57 -0.77
CA ASN A 243 18.62 1.78 -0.12
C ASN A 243 18.57 2.90 0.92
N SER A 244 17.83 3.97 0.66
CA SER A 244 17.66 5.05 1.64
C SER A 244 16.98 4.54 2.90
N MET A 245 15.95 3.70 2.81
CA MET A 245 15.29 3.08 3.96
C MET A 245 16.25 2.14 4.72
N ILE A 246 16.97 1.28 4.00
CA ILE A 246 17.95 0.37 4.61
C ILE A 246 18.99 1.16 5.38
N MET A 247 19.52 2.27 4.82
CA MET A 247 20.55 3.07 5.49
C MET A 247 20.03 3.81 6.72
N VAL A 248 18.77 4.23 6.72
CA VAL A 248 18.18 4.98 7.86
C VAL A 248 17.74 4.05 8.98
N PHE A 249 17.08 2.92 8.66
CA PHE A 249 16.42 2.07 9.66
C PHE A 249 17.21 0.81 10.00
N GLN A 250 18.14 0.36 9.15
CA GLN A 250 18.89 -0.89 9.31
C GLN A 250 17.99 -2.07 9.73
N PRO A 251 16.90 -2.35 8.99
CA PRO A 251 15.93 -3.35 9.41
C PRO A 251 16.48 -4.76 9.25
N GLU A 252 15.90 -5.72 9.99
CA GLU A 252 16.14 -7.16 9.79
C GLU A 252 15.66 -7.58 8.37
N VAL A 253 14.51 -7.01 7.94
CA VAL A 253 13.95 -7.22 6.60
C VAL A 253 13.26 -5.95 6.09
N LEU A 254 13.37 -5.70 4.79
CA LEU A 254 12.55 -4.72 4.08
C LEU A 254 11.59 -5.50 3.17
N VAL A 255 10.29 -5.32 3.38
CA VAL A 255 9.23 -6.02 2.65
C VAL A 255 8.65 -5.12 1.57
N LEU A 256 8.57 -5.64 0.36
CA LEU A 256 7.83 -5.02 -0.73
C LEU A 256 6.43 -5.64 -0.82
N SER A 257 5.41 -4.79 -0.90
CA SER A 257 4.01 -5.18 -1.02
C SER A 257 3.31 -4.33 -2.07
N GLY A 258 2.07 -4.68 -2.42
CA GLY A 258 1.28 -3.96 -3.43
C GLY A 258 1.36 -4.57 -4.81
N GLY A 259 0.78 -3.90 -5.82
CA GLY A 259 0.60 -4.48 -7.15
C GLY A 259 1.88 -4.84 -7.87
N VAL A 260 2.92 -4.00 -7.75
CA VAL A 260 4.20 -4.23 -8.43
C VAL A 260 4.99 -5.38 -7.79
N SER A 261 4.84 -5.60 -6.47
CA SER A 261 5.51 -6.74 -5.81
C SER A 261 5.02 -8.11 -6.29
N ALA A 262 3.89 -8.16 -6.99
CA ALA A 262 3.37 -9.39 -7.60
C ALA A 262 4.27 -9.95 -8.72
N GLU A 263 5.24 -9.16 -9.24
CA GLU A 263 6.28 -9.65 -10.15
C GLU A 263 7.30 -10.60 -9.45
N GLY A 264 7.26 -10.67 -8.11
CA GLY A 264 7.88 -11.70 -7.29
C GLY A 264 9.41 -11.76 -7.44
N GLU A 265 9.92 -12.98 -7.66
CA GLU A 265 11.37 -13.26 -7.76
C GLU A 265 12.05 -12.43 -8.84
N GLU A 266 11.40 -12.19 -9.99
CA GLU A 266 11.97 -11.38 -11.07
C GLU A 266 12.28 -9.95 -10.62
N LEU A 267 11.36 -9.31 -9.87
CA LEU A 267 11.62 -7.98 -9.32
C LEU A 267 12.78 -8.01 -8.32
N HIS A 268 12.85 -9.07 -7.51
CA HIS A 268 13.93 -9.26 -6.54
C HIS A 268 15.30 -9.43 -7.24
N GLU A 269 15.37 -10.24 -8.28
CA GLU A 269 16.60 -10.44 -9.09
C GLU A 269 17.05 -9.14 -9.76
N LEU A 270 16.12 -8.37 -10.32
CA LEU A 270 16.40 -7.07 -10.94
C LEU A 270 16.89 -6.02 -9.93
N LEU A 271 16.42 -6.07 -8.69
CA LEU A 271 16.86 -5.19 -7.61
C LEU A 271 18.23 -5.58 -7.04
N ALA A 272 18.59 -6.88 -7.08
CA ALA A 272 19.79 -7.42 -6.44
C ALA A 272 21.09 -6.65 -6.74
N PRO A 273 21.37 -6.23 -8.00
CA PRO A 273 22.59 -5.49 -8.34
C PRO A 273 22.68 -4.10 -7.71
N TYR A 274 21.55 -3.54 -7.27
CA TYR A 274 21.45 -2.17 -6.74
C TYR A 274 21.32 -2.12 -5.22
N LYS A 275 21.17 -3.26 -4.55
CA LYS A 275 21.01 -3.30 -3.09
C LYS A 275 22.34 -3.05 -2.37
N ILE A 276 22.29 -2.25 -1.30
CA ILE A 276 23.40 -2.02 -0.39
C ILE A 276 23.12 -2.77 0.92
N GLY A 277 24.09 -3.58 1.37
CA GLY A 277 24.03 -4.27 2.66
C GLY A 277 23.40 -5.67 2.60
N ARG A 278 23.15 -6.25 3.80
CA ARG A 278 22.62 -7.61 3.98
C ARG A 278 21.12 -7.66 4.27
N ALA A 279 20.41 -6.54 4.14
CA ALA A 279 18.96 -6.55 4.36
C ALA A 279 18.27 -7.50 3.37
N HIS A 280 17.48 -8.41 3.88
CA HIS A 280 16.60 -9.24 3.06
C HIS A 280 15.45 -8.38 2.53
N VAL A 281 15.18 -8.45 1.25
CA VAL A 281 14.08 -7.74 0.57
C VAL A 281 13.12 -8.76 0.05
#